data_638c38793599e0490112b0b95814055c
#
_entry.id   638c38793599e0490112b0b95814055c
#
_cell.length_a   1.000
_cell.length_b   1.000
_cell.length_c   1.000
_cell.angle_alpha   90.00
_cell.angle_beta   90.00
_cell.angle_gamma   90.00
#
_symmetry.space_group_name_H-M   'P 1'
#
loop_
_entity.id
_entity.type
_entity.pdbx_description
1 polymer ?
#
loop_
_entity_poly.entity_id
_entity_poly.type
_entity_poly.pdbx_seq_one_letter_code
_entity_poly.pdbx_strand_id
1 'polypeptide(L)'
;MTREALMSTFDDRENAFENKFAHDAQMQFKAEARRNKLLGLWAAELLGKSGDAAAAYATEVVKSDFEEAGDEDVFRKVSGDLGDRATEAEIRGKMIELMAVAKGQLMDEA
;
A
#
# COMPACT_ATOMS: atom_id res chain seq x y z
N MET A 1 0.80 -31.38 -19.79
CA MET A 1 0.51 -30.17 -19.40
C MET A 1 0.02 -30.05 -18.05
N THR A 2 0.51 -29.23 -17.44
CA THR A 2 0.31 -29.22 -16.06
C THR A 2 -0.58 -28.10 -15.67
N ARG A 3 -1.04 -28.18 -14.47
CA ARG A 3 -1.78 -27.21 -13.86
C ARG A 3 -1.11 -25.88 -13.79
N GLU A 4 0.19 -25.90 -13.65
CA GLU A 4 0.95 -24.67 -13.58
C GLU A 4 0.78 -23.81 -14.78
N ALA A 5 0.60 -24.43 -15.94
CA ALA A 5 0.43 -23.66 -17.14
C ALA A 5 -0.88 -22.89 -17.16
N LEU A 6 -1.82 -23.31 -16.31
CA LEU A 6 -3.10 -22.66 -16.20
C LEU A 6 -3.15 -21.65 -15.09
N MET A 7 -2.13 -21.59 -14.25
CA MET A 7 -2.11 -20.63 -13.19
C MET A 7 -1.95 -19.24 -13.75
N SER A 8 -2.61 -18.30 -13.14
CA SER A 8 -2.61 -16.97 -13.66
C SER A 8 -1.23 -16.33 -13.49
N THR A 9 -0.93 -15.39 -14.34
CA THR A 9 0.28 -14.60 -14.26
C THR A 9 0.36 -13.85 -12.94
N PHE A 10 -0.74 -13.59 -12.34
CA PHE A 10 -0.84 -13.01 -11.04
C PHE A 10 -0.12 -13.81 -9.98
N ASP A 11 -0.38 -15.14 -9.91
CA ASP A 11 0.27 -15.99 -8.92
C ASP A 11 1.76 -16.01 -9.13
N ASP A 12 2.21 -16.02 -10.39
CA ASP A 12 3.63 -16.00 -10.70
C ASP A 12 4.29 -14.70 -10.26
N ARG A 13 3.61 -13.58 -10.43
CA ARG A 13 4.13 -12.28 -10.01
C ARG A 13 4.21 -12.19 -8.50
N GLU A 14 3.19 -12.66 -7.81
CA GLU A 14 3.18 -12.68 -6.37
C GLU A 14 4.33 -13.52 -5.84
N ASN A 15 4.50 -14.70 -6.41
CA ASN A 15 5.58 -15.58 -5.98
C ASN A 15 6.95 -14.98 -6.30
N ALA A 16 7.09 -14.32 -7.43
CA ALA A 16 8.34 -13.68 -7.80
C ALA A 16 8.69 -12.57 -6.81
N PHE A 17 7.69 -11.78 -6.42
CA PHE A 17 7.91 -10.74 -5.44
C PHE A 17 8.33 -11.34 -4.10
N GLU A 18 7.59 -12.35 -3.63
CA GLU A 18 7.90 -12.98 -2.36
C GLU A 18 9.29 -13.58 -2.35
N ASN A 19 9.67 -14.25 -3.43
CA ASN A 19 11.00 -14.85 -3.53
C ASN A 19 12.10 -13.79 -3.57
N LYS A 20 11.85 -12.70 -4.26
CA LYS A 20 12.87 -11.67 -4.43
C LYS A 20 13.01 -10.80 -3.19
N PHE A 21 11.87 -10.43 -2.58
CA PHE A 21 11.84 -9.42 -1.54
C PHE A 21 11.62 -9.95 -0.13
N ALA A 22 11.25 -11.21 0.02
CA ALA A 22 10.95 -11.76 1.34
C ALA A 22 12.12 -11.67 2.30
N HIS A 23 13.34 -11.80 1.79
CA HIS A 23 14.54 -11.75 2.61
C HIS A 23 15.27 -10.42 2.53
N ASP A 24 14.68 -9.45 1.84
CA ASP A 24 15.29 -8.15 1.68
C ASP A 24 14.44 -7.12 2.42
N ALA A 25 14.88 -6.79 3.63
CA ALA A 25 14.15 -5.87 4.49
C ALA A 25 13.97 -4.51 3.83
N GLN A 26 14.94 -4.10 3.01
CA GLN A 26 14.87 -2.82 2.33
C GLN A 26 13.76 -2.79 1.30
N MET A 27 13.59 -3.88 0.56
CA MET A 27 12.52 -3.97 -0.44
C MET A 27 11.16 -4.04 0.21
N GLN A 28 11.04 -4.76 1.34
CA GLN A 28 9.80 -4.77 2.11
C GLN A 28 9.46 -3.37 2.59
N PHE A 29 10.44 -2.66 3.08
CA PHE A 29 10.26 -1.29 3.54
C PHE A 29 9.77 -0.40 2.39
N LYS A 30 10.35 -0.56 1.21
CA LYS A 30 9.94 0.20 0.04
C LYS A 30 8.50 -0.09 -0.36
N ALA A 31 8.09 -1.35 -0.26
CA ALA A 31 6.71 -1.75 -0.59
C ALA A 31 5.74 -1.09 0.38
N GLU A 32 6.06 -1.11 1.66
CA GLU A 32 5.21 -0.49 2.67
C GLU A 32 5.13 1.01 2.49
N ALA A 33 6.25 1.67 2.23
CA ALA A 33 6.26 3.10 2.01
C ALA A 33 5.46 3.48 0.77
N ARG A 34 5.62 2.69 -0.30
CA ARG A 34 4.86 2.93 -1.53
C ARG A 34 3.36 2.74 -1.28
N ARG A 35 2.99 1.67 -0.56
CA ARG A 35 1.60 1.43 -0.20
C ARG A 35 1.04 2.60 0.59
N ASN A 36 1.80 3.10 1.55
CA ASN A 36 1.34 4.21 2.39
C ASN A 36 1.16 5.49 1.60
N LYS A 37 2.05 5.74 0.66
CA LYS A 37 1.90 6.91 -0.21
C LYS A 37 0.65 6.81 -1.07
N LEU A 38 0.41 5.64 -1.66
CA LEU A 38 -0.77 5.43 -2.50
C LEU A 38 -2.04 5.55 -1.67
N LEU A 39 -2.02 5.00 -0.46
CA LEU A 39 -3.16 5.10 0.46
C LEU A 39 -3.43 6.56 0.81
N GLY A 40 -2.37 7.32 1.08
CA GLY A 40 -2.51 8.73 1.39
C GLY A 40 -3.09 9.53 0.25
N LEU A 41 -2.69 9.23 -0.99
CA LEU A 41 -3.25 9.91 -2.16
C LEU A 41 -4.74 9.58 -2.33
N TRP A 42 -5.11 8.32 -2.11
CA TRP A 42 -6.51 7.92 -2.15
C TRP A 42 -7.33 8.66 -1.10
N ALA A 43 -6.82 8.71 0.13
CA ALA A 43 -7.52 9.39 1.23
C ALA A 43 -7.61 10.88 0.97
N ALA A 44 -6.55 11.48 0.42
CA ALA A 44 -6.53 12.90 0.10
C ALA A 44 -7.66 13.25 -0.87
N GLU A 45 -7.91 12.37 -1.83
CA GLU A 45 -8.99 12.57 -2.78
C GLU A 45 -10.33 12.66 -2.08
N LEU A 46 -10.57 11.75 -1.14
CA LEU A 46 -11.79 11.76 -0.35
C LEU A 46 -11.89 13.01 0.53
N LEU A 47 -10.75 13.57 0.92
CA LEU A 47 -10.70 14.78 1.73
C LEU A 47 -10.80 16.05 0.87
N GLY A 48 -10.90 15.91 -0.44
CA GLY A 48 -10.99 17.06 -1.33
C GLY A 48 -9.66 17.75 -1.58
N LYS A 49 -8.55 17.08 -1.30
CA LYS A 49 -7.21 17.64 -1.52
C LYS A 49 -6.70 17.24 -2.90
N SER A 50 -5.90 18.12 -3.50
CA SER A 50 -5.28 17.84 -4.79
C SER A 50 -3.92 18.52 -4.84
N GLY A 51 -3.14 18.17 -5.86
CA GLY A 51 -1.85 18.81 -6.07
C GLY A 51 -0.94 18.68 -4.85
N ASP A 52 -0.34 19.80 -4.46
CA ASP A 52 0.62 19.83 -3.36
C ASP A 52 0.01 19.42 -2.03
N ALA A 53 -1.26 19.75 -1.81
CA ALA A 53 -1.93 19.38 -0.57
C ALA A 53 -2.11 17.86 -0.47
N ALA A 54 -2.43 17.22 -1.59
CA ALA A 54 -2.55 15.76 -1.61
C ALA A 54 -1.18 15.11 -1.38
N ALA A 55 -0.14 15.64 -2.01
CA ALA A 55 1.21 15.12 -1.84
C ALA A 55 1.67 15.28 -0.40
N ALA A 56 1.37 16.41 0.22
CA ALA A 56 1.73 16.64 1.61
C ALA A 56 1.01 15.66 2.54
N TYR A 57 -0.26 15.41 2.27
CA TYR A 57 -1.02 14.47 3.08
C TYR A 57 -0.45 13.05 2.94
N ALA A 58 -0.10 12.66 1.71
CA ALA A 58 0.49 11.34 1.49
C ALA A 58 1.79 11.19 2.28
N THR A 59 2.58 12.25 2.36
CA THR A 59 3.81 12.24 3.15
C THR A 59 3.51 12.02 4.63
N GLU A 60 2.44 12.63 5.15
CA GLU A 60 2.03 12.41 6.53
C GLU A 60 1.69 10.95 6.79
N VAL A 61 1.00 10.32 5.85
CA VAL A 61 0.63 8.91 5.99
C VAL A 61 1.89 8.04 6.00
N VAL A 62 2.84 8.31 5.13
CA VAL A 62 4.10 7.57 5.11
C VAL A 62 4.81 7.72 6.46
N LYS A 63 4.86 8.92 7.00
CA LYS A 63 5.55 9.16 8.27
C LYS A 63 4.87 8.49 9.45
N SER A 64 3.55 8.34 9.41
CA SER A 64 2.82 7.74 10.51
C SER A 64 3.23 6.29 10.76
N ASP A 65 3.76 5.61 9.73
CA ASP A 65 4.18 4.23 9.83
C ASP A 65 5.40 4.04 10.73
N PHE A 66 6.08 5.12 11.09
CA PHE A 66 7.25 5.03 11.94
C PHE A 66 6.92 5.06 13.44
N GLU A 67 5.67 5.24 13.80
CA GLU A 67 5.29 5.39 15.21
C GLU A 67 5.27 4.07 15.95
N GLU A 68 4.84 3.01 15.31
CA GLU A 68 4.89 1.68 15.91
C GLU A 68 4.98 0.61 14.84
N ALA A 69 5.31 -0.60 15.27
CA ALA A 69 5.43 -1.72 14.35
C ALA A 69 4.05 -2.11 13.82
N GLY A 70 4.00 -2.59 12.60
CA GLY A 70 2.77 -3.03 11.98
C GLY A 70 2.04 -1.88 11.31
N ASP A 71 0.79 -2.13 10.91
CA ASP A 71 0.03 -1.18 10.09
C ASP A 71 -1.06 -0.44 10.84
N GLU A 72 -1.19 -0.68 12.14
CA GLU A 72 -2.30 -0.07 12.90
C GLU A 72 -2.17 1.43 13.02
N ASP A 73 -0.97 1.96 13.13
CA ASP A 73 -0.77 3.39 13.20
C ASP A 73 -1.18 4.08 11.90
N VAL A 74 -0.87 3.44 10.76
CA VAL A 74 -1.28 3.95 9.47
C VAL A 74 -2.80 3.94 9.35
N PHE A 75 -3.42 2.83 9.77
CA PHE A 75 -4.86 2.73 9.74
C PHE A 75 -5.51 3.81 10.63
N ARG A 76 -4.99 3.99 11.84
CA ARG A 76 -5.56 4.99 12.76
C ARG A 76 -5.45 6.41 12.20
N LYS A 77 -4.32 6.71 11.57
CA LYS A 77 -4.11 8.02 10.96
C LYS A 77 -5.18 8.29 9.90
N VAL A 78 -5.31 7.36 8.95
CA VAL A 78 -6.22 7.54 7.83
C VAL A 78 -7.67 7.52 8.30
N SER A 79 -8.00 6.59 9.19
CA SER A 79 -9.36 6.47 9.71
C SER A 79 -9.77 7.73 10.47
N GLY A 80 -8.87 8.26 11.28
CA GLY A 80 -9.15 9.47 12.03
C GLY A 80 -9.38 10.67 11.13
N ASP A 81 -8.57 10.78 10.09
CA ASP A 81 -8.68 11.92 9.18
C ASP A 81 -9.90 11.83 8.27
N LEU A 82 -10.26 10.62 7.83
CA LEU A 82 -11.40 10.45 6.95
C LEU A 82 -12.75 10.53 7.68
N GLY A 83 -12.79 10.11 8.95
CA GLY A 83 -14.03 10.11 9.70
C GLY A 83 -15.10 9.31 8.97
N ASP A 84 -16.23 9.93 8.69
CA ASP A 84 -17.35 9.26 8.04
C ASP A 84 -17.20 9.09 6.54
N ARG A 85 -16.13 9.60 5.96
CA ARG A 85 -15.93 9.52 4.51
C ARG A 85 -15.61 8.11 4.03
N ALA A 86 -15.14 7.26 4.92
CA ALA A 86 -14.85 5.86 4.58
C ALA A 86 -15.01 5.01 5.83
N THR A 87 -15.43 3.76 5.63
CA THR A 87 -15.57 2.82 6.74
C THR A 87 -14.24 2.14 7.01
N GLU A 88 -14.15 1.50 8.18
CA GLU A 88 -12.96 0.69 8.51
C GLU A 88 -12.72 -0.37 7.45
N ALA A 89 -13.79 -1.05 7.02
CA ALA A 89 -13.65 -2.10 6.01
C ALA A 89 -13.12 -1.54 4.69
N GLU A 90 -13.56 -0.37 4.29
CA GLU A 90 -13.09 0.26 3.07
C GLU A 90 -11.61 0.61 3.16
N ILE A 91 -11.19 1.17 4.31
CA ILE A 91 -9.80 1.56 4.49
C ILE A 91 -8.91 0.32 4.52
N ARG A 92 -9.30 -0.71 5.27
CA ARG A 92 -8.48 -1.94 5.34
C ARG A 92 -8.43 -2.66 4.01
N GLY A 93 -9.54 -2.68 3.28
CA GLY A 93 -9.56 -3.26 1.94
C GLY A 93 -8.64 -2.51 0.98
N LYS A 94 -8.64 -1.18 1.09
CA LYS A 94 -7.76 -0.36 0.26
C LYS A 94 -6.30 -0.59 0.61
N MET A 95 -5.98 -0.78 1.89
CA MET A 95 -4.62 -1.07 2.31
C MET A 95 -4.12 -2.37 1.68
N ILE A 96 -4.97 -3.39 1.63
CA ILE A 96 -4.61 -4.66 1.01
C ILE A 96 -4.44 -4.51 -0.50
N GLU A 97 -5.40 -3.85 -1.13
CA GLU A 97 -5.37 -3.61 -2.57
C GLU A 97 -4.10 -2.86 -2.98
N LEU A 98 -3.80 -1.79 -2.26
CA LEU A 98 -2.67 -0.93 -2.61
C LEU A 98 -1.32 -1.57 -2.30
N MET A 99 -1.28 -2.51 -1.35
CA MET A 99 -0.05 -3.27 -1.14
C MET A 99 0.26 -4.11 -2.38
N ALA A 100 -0.76 -4.74 -2.98
CA ALA A 100 -0.55 -5.51 -4.20
C ALA A 100 -0.09 -4.60 -5.34
N VAL A 101 -0.68 -3.40 -5.45
CA VAL A 101 -0.27 -2.43 -6.46
C VAL A 101 1.18 -2.02 -6.25
N ALA A 102 1.55 -1.71 -4.99
CA ALA A 102 2.91 -1.28 -4.67
C ALA A 102 3.93 -2.35 -5.03
N LYS A 103 3.64 -3.61 -4.70
CA LYS A 103 4.53 -4.72 -5.03
C LYS A 103 4.69 -4.85 -6.54
N GLY A 104 3.58 -4.74 -7.27
CA GLY A 104 3.62 -4.80 -8.71
C GLY A 104 4.48 -3.69 -9.33
N GLN A 105 4.34 -2.49 -8.81
CA GLN A 105 5.12 -1.36 -9.30
C GLN A 105 6.62 -1.57 -9.06
N LEU A 106 6.96 -2.08 -7.88
CA LEU A 106 8.36 -2.32 -7.54
C LEU A 106 8.95 -3.42 -8.42
N MET A 107 8.17 -4.44 -8.73
CA MET A 107 8.62 -5.48 -9.63
C MET A 107 8.90 -4.91 -11.03
N ASP A 108 8.05 -4.01 -11.50
CA ASP A 108 8.22 -3.39 -12.81
C ASP A 108 9.44 -2.48 -12.85
N GLU A 109 9.78 -1.87 -11.72
CA GLU A 109 10.92 -0.97 -11.61
C GLU A 109 12.24 -1.71 -11.40
N ALA A 110 12.18 -2.96 -11.00
CA ALA A 110 13.37 -3.73 -10.65
C ALA A 110 14.11 -4.32 -11.89
#